data_46d8e59c99874d985abb156338a1386e
#
_entry.id   46d8e59c99874d985abb156338a1386e
#
_cell.length_a   1.000
_cell.length_b   1.000
_cell.length_c   1.000
_cell.angle_alpha   90.00
_cell.angle_beta   90.00
_cell.angle_gamma   90.00
#
_symmetry.space_group_name_H-M   'P 1'
#
loop_
_entity.id
_entity.type
_entity.pdbx_description
1 polymer ?
#
loop_
_entity_poly.entity_id
_entity_poly.type
_entity_poly.pdbx_seq_one_letter_code
_entity_poly.pdbx_strand_id
1 'polypeptide(L)'
;VGDASQNRKPVEVPFQCGWQADQSFVYNNRVFSKDGRETRIPMPGLENINRNTNGKGDLATWRHLWKTIFVEKEGMETALAVSLDSFGSPLMRFTEYEGFVWHIGSQWSGTGKSLVLSAKAGVWGHPLRYRTGKSTSPVAMQQRAGLLNSMPLLIDEITNTQRKDMEWAPAFIFDYAEGQGKERMESGSNKERINNSTWTATCTMTGNEKLTDYMAGARKHSSNGELLRMLEWCPHKKLIWNSEERKTLLEIKRNYGVAGEAWVRWLAVNQKTAEDIVRKLHIHLKKVFNFNDDERYWHAGCTTTVAAAILLRKEYSGILDVEINKVINALKGLVEKGRGIIKNSVRSAEDVLNAYIGDNYGSFIVLKKVEGRILAAWGDNGDIVDRSTTKSKVLGRVEHGLLTPGYREFYIEEQLLKKHCVSMSFGYDEFKAQMEELFTCKYVKKDMLSRTNGPAMRVNTMHITFRDEVFDGNNISLGEAKAG
;
A
#
# COMPACT_ATOMS: atom_id res chain seq x y z
N VAL A 1 26.85 -59.36 12.22
CA VAL A 1 26.33 -58.09 12.64
C VAL A 1 25.75 -57.44 11.42
N GLY A 2 24.45 -57.61 11.16
CA GLY A 2 23.74 -57.03 10.00
C GLY A 2 23.61 -55.54 10.19
N ASP A 3 23.92 -54.78 9.13
CA ASP A 3 23.86 -53.33 9.08
C ASP A 3 22.41 -52.85 9.14
N ALA A 4 21.98 -52.43 10.29
CA ALA A 4 20.62 -51.87 10.59
C ALA A 4 20.42 -50.48 9.96
N SER A 5 21.40 -49.97 9.19
CA SER A 5 21.36 -48.61 8.61
C SER A 5 20.63 -48.52 7.27
N GLN A 6 20.36 -49.61 6.58
CA GLN A 6 19.87 -49.65 5.19
C GLN A 6 18.36 -49.49 5.01
N ASN A 7 17.55 -49.36 6.09
CA ASN A 7 16.08 -49.27 5.97
C ASN A 7 15.47 -47.96 6.54
N ARG A 8 16.27 -46.95 6.79
CA ARG A 8 15.70 -45.65 7.12
C ARG A 8 15.33 -44.88 5.85
N LYS A 9 14.04 -44.66 5.61
CA LYS A 9 13.58 -43.74 4.58
C LYS A 9 14.30 -42.41 4.76
N PRO A 10 14.81 -41.80 3.68
CA PRO A 10 15.40 -40.45 3.80
C PRO A 10 14.39 -39.53 4.44
N VAL A 11 14.78 -38.83 5.50
CA VAL A 11 13.96 -37.81 6.12
C VAL A 11 14.11 -36.58 5.24
N GLU A 12 13.03 -36.16 4.57
CA GLU A 12 13.01 -34.88 3.89
C GLU A 12 13.22 -33.75 4.93
N VAL A 13 14.28 -33.00 4.77
CA VAL A 13 14.60 -31.89 5.65
C VAL A 13 13.95 -30.64 5.10
N PRO A 14 13.06 -29.96 5.86
CA PRO A 14 12.45 -28.71 5.42
C PRO A 14 13.51 -27.63 5.14
N PHE A 15 13.36 -26.93 4.04
CA PHE A 15 14.23 -25.83 3.66
C PHE A 15 13.63 -24.45 3.97
N GLN A 16 12.39 -24.42 4.48
CA GLN A 16 11.65 -23.20 4.88
C GLN A 16 11.05 -23.39 6.26
N CYS A 17 10.87 -22.28 6.98
CA CYS A 17 10.00 -22.22 8.15
C CYS A 17 8.52 -22.22 7.73
N GLY A 18 7.61 -22.12 8.72
CA GLY A 18 6.18 -21.99 8.45
C GLY A 18 5.52 -23.29 8.02
N TRP A 19 4.38 -23.18 7.36
CA TRP A 19 3.57 -24.30 6.89
C TRP A 19 4.28 -25.12 5.81
N GLN A 20 4.18 -26.42 5.94
CA GLN A 20 4.69 -27.40 4.97
C GLN A 20 3.54 -28.05 4.19
N ALA A 21 3.86 -28.75 3.10
CA ALA A 21 2.88 -29.43 2.27
C ALA A 21 2.10 -30.52 3.01
N ASP A 22 2.73 -31.19 3.99
CA ASP A 22 2.11 -32.19 4.85
C ASP A 22 1.24 -31.61 5.98
N GLN A 23 1.01 -30.29 5.94
CA GLN A 23 0.26 -29.54 6.97
C GLN A 23 0.97 -29.45 8.33
N SER A 24 2.23 -29.80 8.45
CA SER A 24 3.03 -29.50 9.61
C SER A 24 3.50 -28.03 9.60
N PHE A 25 3.96 -27.53 10.75
CA PHE A 25 4.55 -26.20 10.86
C PHE A 25 5.98 -26.28 11.37
N VAL A 26 6.88 -25.64 10.64
CA VAL A 26 8.32 -25.59 10.98
C VAL A 26 8.66 -24.31 11.71
N TYR A 27 9.18 -24.44 12.92
CA TYR A 27 9.62 -23.30 13.72
C TYR A 27 10.75 -23.69 14.68
N ASN A 28 11.81 -22.92 14.72
CA ASN A 28 12.93 -23.06 15.68
C ASN A 28 13.49 -24.48 15.75
N ASN A 29 13.94 -25.04 14.61
CA ASN A 29 14.46 -26.42 14.49
C ASN A 29 13.48 -27.51 14.94
N ARG A 30 12.18 -27.24 14.95
CA ARG A 30 11.14 -28.20 15.29
C ARG A 30 10.05 -28.23 14.24
N VAL A 31 9.52 -29.42 14.03
CA VAL A 31 8.33 -29.68 13.22
C VAL A 31 7.18 -29.96 14.18
N PHE A 32 6.13 -29.16 14.07
CA PHE A 32 4.88 -29.29 14.82
C PHE A 32 3.84 -29.94 13.91
N SER A 33 3.49 -31.18 14.22
CA SER A 33 2.56 -31.97 13.41
C SER A 33 1.12 -31.77 13.87
N LYS A 34 0.17 -32.06 12.96
CA LYS A 34 -1.28 -31.93 13.21
C LYS A 34 -1.81 -32.86 14.34
N ASP A 35 -1.08 -33.91 14.62
CA ASP A 35 -1.40 -34.85 15.73
C ASP A 35 -0.78 -34.47 17.08
N GLY A 36 -0.18 -33.26 17.15
CA GLY A 36 0.45 -32.71 18.35
C GLY A 36 1.88 -33.19 18.61
N ARG A 37 2.46 -34.03 17.72
CA ARG A 37 3.87 -34.43 17.84
C ARG A 37 4.80 -33.30 17.50
N GLU A 38 5.86 -33.15 18.29
CA GLU A 38 6.97 -32.22 18.06
C GLU A 38 8.24 -33.01 17.78
N THR A 39 8.85 -32.79 16.63
CA THR A 39 10.09 -33.46 16.25
C THR A 39 11.18 -32.42 16.03
N ARG A 40 12.32 -32.59 16.70
CA ARG A 40 13.49 -31.73 16.44
C ARG A 40 14.27 -32.26 15.27
N ILE A 41 14.47 -31.43 14.25
CA ILE A 41 15.19 -31.77 13.02
C ILE A 41 16.27 -30.70 12.75
N PRO A 42 17.52 -31.10 12.46
CA PRO A 42 18.52 -30.18 11.94
C PRO A 42 18.03 -29.58 10.63
N MET A 43 18.15 -28.24 10.45
CA MET A 43 17.68 -27.53 9.28
C MET A 43 18.86 -26.75 8.67
N PRO A 44 19.68 -27.41 7.83
CA PRO A 44 20.78 -26.77 7.13
C PRO A 44 20.27 -25.61 6.25
N GLY A 45 20.92 -24.46 6.33
CA GLY A 45 20.49 -23.26 5.61
C GLY A 45 19.54 -22.33 6.39
N LEU A 46 18.99 -22.80 7.51
CA LEU A 46 18.12 -21.97 8.40
C LEU A 46 18.79 -21.58 9.72
N GLU A 47 20.11 -21.85 9.89
CA GLU A 47 20.82 -21.66 11.17
C GLU A 47 20.72 -20.22 11.69
N ASN A 48 20.80 -19.24 10.79
CA ASN A 48 20.70 -17.84 11.18
C ASN A 48 19.28 -17.47 11.63
N ILE A 49 18.25 -17.97 10.95
CA ILE A 49 16.85 -17.79 11.34
C ILE A 49 16.63 -18.45 12.69
N ASN A 50 16.99 -19.71 12.82
CA ASN A 50 16.81 -20.50 14.04
C ASN A 50 17.53 -19.89 15.25
N ARG A 51 18.74 -19.34 15.06
CA ARG A 51 19.45 -18.59 16.13
C ARG A 51 18.66 -17.37 16.60
N ASN A 52 17.95 -16.70 15.69
CA ASN A 52 17.20 -15.49 15.98
C ASN A 52 15.77 -15.77 16.47
N THR A 53 15.25 -17.00 16.29
CA THR A 53 13.93 -17.44 16.74
C THR A 53 13.97 -18.20 18.07
N ASN A 54 15.13 -18.46 18.64
CA ASN A 54 15.24 -19.04 19.98
C ASN A 54 14.50 -18.17 21.00
N GLY A 55 13.52 -18.76 21.69
CA GLY A 55 12.72 -18.08 22.71
C GLY A 55 13.52 -17.81 23.97
N LYS A 56 13.17 -16.74 24.68
CA LYS A 56 13.69 -16.37 26.00
C LYS A 56 12.57 -15.87 26.91
N GLY A 57 12.61 -16.23 28.19
CA GLY A 57 11.57 -15.86 29.14
C GLY A 57 10.45 -16.89 29.19
N ASP A 58 9.28 -16.49 29.64
CA ASP A 58 8.10 -17.34 29.77
C ASP A 58 6.83 -16.67 29.26
N LEU A 59 5.81 -17.48 28.95
CA LEU A 59 4.57 -17.00 28.32
C LEU A 59 3.74 -16.12 29.26
N ALA A 60 3.77 -16.38 30.59
CA ALA A 60 2.99 -15.58 31.54
C ALA A 60 3.54 -14.15 31.64
N THR A 61 4.86 -14.02 31.73
CA THR A 61 5.56 -12.72 31.68
C THR A 61 5.30 -12.04 30.37
N TRP A 62 5.46 -12.72 29.23
CA TRP A 62 5.18 -12.15 27.90
C TRP A 62 3.74 -11.62 27.81
N ARG A 63 2.76 -12.40 28.28
CA ARG A 63 1.33 -12.03 28.32
C ARG A 63 1.11 -10.76 29.15
N HIS A 64 1.70 -10.71 30.35
CA HIS A 64 1.60 -9.54 31.23
C HIS A 64 2.15 -8.28 30.53
N LEU A 65 3.33 -8.37 29.89
CA LEU A 65 3.94 -7.26 29.15
C LEU A 65 3.05 -6.75 28.02
N TRP A 66 2.49 -7.66 27.21
CA TRP A 66 1.60 -7.28 26.12
C TRP A 66 0.27 -6.69 26.60
N LYS A 67 -0.28 -7.25 27.67
CA LYS A 67 -1.50 -6.74 28.29
C LYS A 67 -1.32 -5.31 28.77
N THR A 68 -0.27 -5.04 29.52
CA THR A 68 0.04 -3.71 30.06
C THR A 68 0.30 -2.66 28.95
N ILE A 69 1.04 -3.03 27.90
CA ILE A 69 1.50 -2.06 26.89
C ILE A 69 0.47 -1.86 25.78
N PHE A 70 -0.21 -2.90 25.33
CA PHE A 70 -1.07 -2.83 24.15
C PHE A 70 -2.56 -2.96 24.45
N VAL A 71 -2.96 -3.74 25.45
CA VAL A 71 -4.38 -4.04 25.70
C VAL A 71 -5.01 -3.03 26.67
N GLU A 72 -4.31 -2.72 27.75
CA GLU A 72 -4.83 -1.86 28.83
C GLU A 72 -4.50 -0.38 28.67
N LYS A 73 -3.46 -0.07 27.90
CA LYS A 73 -3.05 1.32 27.69
C LYS A 73 -3.94 1.99 26.66
N GLU A 74 -4.58 3.07 27.07
CA GLU A 74 -5.41 3.91 26.20
C GLU A 74 -4.61 4.51 25.04
N GLY A 75 -5.22 4.56 23.85
CA GLY A 75 -4.61 5.10 22.62
C GLY A 75 -3.67 4.11 21.92
N MET A 76 -3.59 2.86 22.39
CA MET A 76 -2.78 1.82 21.78
C MET A 76 -3.59 0.86 20.88
N GLU A 77 -4.87 1.12 20.62
CA GLU A 77 -5.78 0.23 19.90
C GLU A 77 -5.27 -0.08 18.48
N THR A 78 -4.81 0.96 17.76
CA THR A 78 -4.24 0.76 16.42
C THR A 78 -2.88 0.06 16.49
N ALA A 79 -2.05 0.40 17.46
CA ALA A 79 -0.77 -0.28 17.67
C ALA A 79 -0.97 -1.76 18.02
N LEU A 80 -1.97 -2.07 18.86
CA LEU A 80 -2.38 -3.45 19.16
C LEU A 80 -2.82 -4.17 17.87
N ALA A 81 -3.76 -3.60 17.12
CA ALA A 81 -4.27 -4.21 15.88
C ALA A 81 -3.14 -4.54 14.91
N VAL A 82 -2.26 -3.56 14.62
CA VAL A 82 -1.10 -3.79 13.74
C VAL A 82 -0.12 -4.82 14.31
N SER A 83 0.03 -4.89 15.65
CA SER A 83 0.91 -5.87 16.29
C SER A 83 0.34 -7.29 16.22
N LEU A 84 -0.97 -7.46 16.33
CA LEU A 84 -1.67 -8.76 16.26
C LEU A 84 -1.53 -9.45 14.90
N ASP A 85 -1.31 -8.70 13.83
CA ASP A 85 -1.00 -9.24 12.50
C ASP A 85 0.22 -10.18 12.52
N SER A 86 1.13 -10.03 13.49
CA SER A 86 2.23 -10.98 13.68
C SER A 86 1.74 -12.41 13.90
N PHE A 87 0.64 -12.59 14.62
CA PHE A 87 -0.05 -13.89 14.77
C PHE A 87 -0.96 -14.19 13.58
N GLY A 88 -1.43 -13.16 12.87
CA GLY A 88 -2.25 -13.26 11.67
C GLY A 88 -1.48 -13.79 10.46
N SER A 89 -0.16 -13.57 10.41
CA SER A 89 0.66 -13.97 9.26
C SER A 89 0.51 -15.45 8.87
N PRO A 90 0.61 -16.43 9.77
CA PRO A 90 0.38 -17.84 9.43
C PRO A 90 -1.05 -18.17 8.98
N LEU A 91 -2.01 -17.28 9.27
CA LEU A 91 -3.41 -17.46 8.89
C LEU A 91 -3.69 -17.01 7.44
N MET A 92 -2.75 -16.31 6.78
CA MET A 92 -2.86 -15.93 5.36
C MET A 92 -3.12 -17.17 4.48
N ARG A 93 -2.54 -18.29 4.82
CA ARG A 93 -2.75 -19.59 4.17
C ARG A 93 -4.24 -19.98 4.03
N PHE A 94 -5.10 -19.52 4.93
CA PHE A 94 -6.54 -19.83 4.93
C PHE A 94 -7.36 -18.77 4.19
N THR A 95 -6.69 -17.83 3.52
CA THR A 95 -7.26 -16.88 2.57
C THR A 95 -6.90 -17.29 1.14
N GLU A 96 -7.41 -16.57 0.16
CA GLU A 96 -7.06 -16.77 -1.26
C GLU A 96 -5.85 -15.90 -1.69
N TYR A 97 -5.12 -15.31 -0.72
CA TYR A 97 -4.07 -14.33 -0.98
C TYR A 97 -2.75 -14.75 -0.34
N GLU A 98 -1.67 -14.52 -1.07
CA GLU A 98 -0.33 -14.96 -0.66
C GLU A 98 0.38 -13.94 0.23
N GLY A 99 0.09 -12.66 0.08
CA GLY A 99 0.78 -11.65 0.85
C GLY A 99 -0.02 -10.39 1.11
N PHE A 100 0.39 -9.68 2.18
CA PHE A 100 -0.15 -8.38 2.55
C PHE A 100 0.91 -7.55 3.26
N VAL A 101 0.91 -6.24 3.02
CA VAL A 101 1.95 -5.35 3.55
C VAL A 101 1.36 -4.33 4.53
N TRP A 102 1.99 -4.21 5.69
CA TRP A 102 1.82 -3.09 6.62
C TRP A 102 2.96 -2.11 6.49
N HIS A 103 2.67 -0.83 6.42
CA HIS A 103 3.67 0.22 6.61
C HIS A 103 3.36 1.05 7.86
N ILE A 104 4.39 1.34 8.65
CA ILE A 104 4.29 2.21 9.84
C ILE A 104 5.21 3.40 9.61
N GLY A 105 4.64 4.50 9.10
CA GLY A 105 5.38 5.71 8.74
C GLY A 105 5.12 6.86 9.71
N SER A 106 6.16 7.57 10.16
CA SER A 106 5.98 8.79 10.95
C SER A 106 7.26 9.62 11.00
N GLN A 107 7.16 10.90 10.70
CA GLN A 107 8.26 11.87 10.86
C GLN A 107 8.61 12.10 12.34
N TRP A 108 7.69 11.78 13.25
CA TRP A 108 7.86 12.04 14.66
C TRP A 108 8.57 10.87 15.36
N SER A 109 9.57 11.21 16.17
CA SER A 109 10.21 10.27 17.08
C SER A 109 9.32 10.01 18.31
N GLY A 110 9.40 8.78 18.86
CA GLY A 110 8.67 8.42 20.08
C GLY A 110 7.18 8.11 19.89
N THR A 111 6.72 7.88 18.67
CA THR A 111 5.33 7.55 18.33
C THR A 111 4.98 6.06 18.41
N GLY A 112 5.96 5.19 18.75
CA GLY A 112 5.72 3.76 18.92
C GLY A 112 6.07 2.87 17.74
N LYS A 113 6.53 3.40 16.60
CA LYS A 113 6.95 2.59 15.41
C LYS A 113 7.85 1.41 15.78
N SER A 114 9.00 1.73 16.37
CA SER A 114 9.99 0.71 16.76
C SER A 114 9.49 -0.23 17.87
N LEU A 115 8.55 0.24 18.72
CA LEU A 115 7.91 -0.60 19.73
C LEU A 115 7.04 -1.66 19.07
N VAL A 116 6.14 -1.26 18.17
CA VAL A 116 5.26 -2.20 17.42
C VAL A 116 6.10 -3.19 16.63
N LEU A 117 7.12 -2.73 15.90
CA LEU A 117 7.99 -3.64 15.16
C LEU A 117 8.76 -4.61 16.08
N SER A 118 9.22 -4.12 17.26
CA SER A 118 9.87 -4.97 18.27
C SER A 118 8.91 -5.98 18.90
N ALA A 119 7.67 -5.58 19.13
CA ALA A 119 6.64 -6.46 19.67
C ALA A 119 6.29 -7.57 18.66
N LYS A 120 6.10 -7.20 17.38
CA LYS A 120 5.87 -8.17 16.29
C LYS A 120 7.04 -9.17 16.17
N ALA A 121 8.27 -8.67 16.17
CA ALA A 121 9.45 -9.52 16.17
C ALA A 121 9.54 -10.41 17.42
N GLY A 122 9.20 -9.86 18.59
CA GLY A 122 9.20 -10.55 19.87
C GLY A 122 8.23 -11.71 19.97
N VAL A 123 7.20 -11.77 19.12
CA VAL A 123 6.36 -12.97 19.00
C VAL A 123 7.19 -14.16 18.53
N TRP A 124 8.03 -13.96 17.51
CA TRP A 124 8.73 -15.02 16.79
C TRP A 124 10.19 -15.22 17.21
N GLY A 125 10.79 -14.25 17.87
CA GLY A 125 12.19 -14.36 18.26
C GLY A 125 12.76 -13.06 18.82
N HIS A 126 14.07 -12.89 18.72
CA HIS A 126 14.76 -11.74 19.29
C HIS A 126 14.31 -10.42 18.67
N PRO A 127 13.77 -9.45 19.43
CA PRO A 127 13.12 -8.23 18.92
C PRO A 127 13.93 -7.40 17.93
N LEU A 128 15.27 -7.46 18.01
CA LEU A 128 16.16 -6.71 17.13
C LEU A 128 16.79 -7.57 16.03
N ARG A 129 17.04 -8.86 16.27
CA ARG A 129 17.76 -9.74 15.33
C ARG A 129 16.84 -10.46 14.36
N TYR A 130 15.57 -10.61 14.72
CA TYR A 130 14.57 -11.20 13.82
C TYR A 130 14.29 -10.27 12.62
N ARG A 131 14.39 -8.97 12.81
CA ARG A 131 14.13 -7.95 11.76
C ARG A 131 15.23 -7.91 10.70
N THR A 132 14.86 -7.47 9.51
CA THR A 132 15.79 -7.04 8.45
C THR A 132 16.04 -5.55 8.57
N GLY A 133 17.27 -5.11 8.39
CA GLY A 133 17.63 -3.69 8.45
C GLY A 133 17.72 -3.05 7.06
N LYS A 134 17.86 -1.73 7.05
CA LYS A 134 17.92 -0.88 5.86
C LYS A 134 19.01 -1.24 4.83
N SER A 135 20.08 -1.90 5.26
CA SER A 135 21.19 -2.31 4.39
C SER A 135 20.93 -3.60 3.62
N THR A 136 19.79 -4.24 3.84
CA THR A 136 19.42 -5.49 3.16
C THR A 136 18.83 -5.16 1.78
N SER A 137 19.38 -5.76 0.72
CA SER A 137 18.86 -5.56 -0.63
C SER A 137 17.44 -6.12 -0.79
N PRO A 138 16.60 -5.59 -1.71
CA PRO A 138 15.25 -6.11 -1.97
C PRO A 138 15.24 -7.60 -2.29
N VAL A 139 16.24 -8.08 -3.04
CA VAL A 139 16.41 -9.51 -3.35
C VAL A 139 16.64 -10.35 -2.11
N ALA A 140 17.52 -9.88 -1.20
CA ALA A 140 17.76 -10.59 0.05
C ALA A 140 16.52 -10.57 0.97
N MET A 141 15.70 -9.51 0.92
CA MET A 141 14.42 -9.45 1.61
C MET A 141 13.43 -10.50 1.06
N GLN A 142 13.32 -10.65 -0.27
CA GLN A 142 12.48 -11.69 -0.90
C GLN A 142 12.98 -13.11 -0.57
N GLN A 143 14.29 -13.35 -0.61
CA GLN A 143 14.85 -14.63 -0.19
C GLN A 143 14.54 -14.93 1.28
N ARG A 144 14.66 -13.93 2.14
CA ARG A 144 14.30 -14.10 3.57
C ARG A 144 12.81 -14.36 3.74
N ALA A 145 11.92 -13.70 2.98
CA ALA A 145 10.50 -14.00 2.96
C ALA A 145 10.25 -15.47 2.62
N GLY A 146 10.90 -16.00 1.59
CA GLY A 146 10.82 -17.40 1.22
C GLY A 146 11.28 -18.35 2.33
N LEU A 147 12.38 -18.02 3.03
CA LEU A 147 12.86 -18.83 4.15
C LEU A 147 11.92 -18.78 5.38
N LEU A 148 11.26 -17.63 5.62
CA LEU A 148 10.27 -17.45 6.67
C LEU A 148 8.93 -18.08 6.32
N ASN A 149 8.61 -18.12 5.02
CA ASN A 149 7.38 -18.65 4.44
C ASN A 149 6.12 -18.03 5.07
N SER A 150 5.53 -18.66 6.09
CA SER A 150 4.29 -18.22 6.73
C SER A 150 4.50 -17.28 7.93
N MET A 151 5.74 -17.08 8.35
CA MET A 151 6.09 -16.15 9.42
C MET A 151 6.28 -14.73 8.85
N PRO A 152 5.93 -13.67 9.60
CA PRO A 152 5.97 -12.32 9.06
C PRO A 152 7.39 -11.85 8.71
N LEU A 153 7.53 -11.18 7.57
CA LEU A 153 8.74 -10.44 7.23
C LEU A 153 8.68 -9.06 7.88
N LEU A 154 9.70 -8.70 8.65
CA LEU A 154 9.78 -7.42 9.35
C LEU A 154 10.99 -6.62 8.87
N ILE A 155 10.74 -5.42 8.33
CA ILE A 155 11.77 -4.55 7.75
C ILE A 155 11.82 -3.24 8.55
N ASP A 156 12.99 -2.95 9.12
CA ASP A 156 13.20 -1.74 9.92
C ASP A 156 13.84 -0.64 9.06
N GLU A 157 13.23 0.54 9.09
CA GLU A 157 13.76 1.79 8.55
C GLU A 157 14.05 1.76 7.04
N ILE A 158 12.98 1.76 6.23
CA ILE A 158 13.11 1.80 4.76
C ILE A 158 13.38 3.19 4.19
N THR A 159 13.10 4.27 4.94
CA THR A 159 13.11 5.66 4.45
C THR A 159 14.38 6.44 4.77
N ASN A 160 15.34 5.85 5.47
CA ASN A 160 16.60 6.52 5.88
C ASN A 160 17.68 6.48 4.78
N THR A 161 17.26 6.36 3.53
CA THR A 161 18.06 6.36 2.32
C THR A 161 17.70 7.57 1.47
N GLN A 162 18.50 7.93 0.49
CA GLN A 162 18.13 9.00 -0.46
C GLN A 162 16.86 8.59 -1.22
N ARG A 163 16.01 9.56 -1.61
CA ARG A 163 14.74 9.28 -2.31
C ARG A 163 14.88 8.31 -3.50
N LYS A 164 15.99 8.38 -4.23
CA LYS A 164 16.30 7.46 -5.33
C LYS A 164 16.41 6.00 -4.88
N ASP A 165 16.81 5.77 -3.63
CA ASP A 165 17.00 4.42 -3.10
C ASP A 165 15.68 3.73 -2.71
N MET A 166 14.55 4.45 -2.75
CA MET A 166 13.22 3.89 -2.45
C MET A 166 12.43 3.45 -3.69
N GLU A 167 12.95 3.65 -4.90
CA GLU A 167 12.30 3.25 -6.15
C GLU A 167 11.94 1.76 -6.21
N TRP A 168 12.58 0.94 -5.38
CA TRP A 168 12.29 -0.48 -5.25
C TRP A 168 11.00 -0.79 -4.49
N ALA A 169 10.53 0.10 -3.60
CA ALA A 169 9.47 -0.20 -2.64
C ALA A 169 8.10 -0.52 -3.30
N PRO A 170 7.64 0.23 -4.31
CA PRO A 170 6.40 -0.11 -5.02
C PRO A 170 6.44 -1.51 -5.65
N ALA A 171 7.51 -1.81 -6.38
CA ALA A 171 7.69 -3.13 -7.01
C ALA A 171 7.79 -4.25 -5.97
N PHE A 172 8.48 -4.00 -4.85
CA PHE A 172 8.58 -4.96 -3.75
C PHE A 172 7.20 -5.26 -3.13
N ILE A 173 6.38 -4.23 -2.88
CA ILE A 173 5.03 -4.40 -2.33
C ILE A 173 4.17 -5.26 -3.26
N PHE A 174 4.27 -4.99 -4.57
CA PHE A 174 3.56 -5.75 -5.57
C PHE A 174 4.01 -7.23 -5.57
N ASP A 175 5.31 -7.48 -5.74
CA ASP A 175 5.90 -8.82 -5.73
C ASP A 175 5.60 -9.56 -4.42
N TYR A 176 5.65 -8.85 -3.27
CA TYR A 176 5.39 -9.47 -1.96
C TYR A 176 3.95 -9.96 -1.84
N ALA A 177 2.99 -9.22 -2.35
CA ALA A 177 1.59 -9.60 -2.31
C ALA A 177 1.26 -10.80 -3.23
N GLU A 178 2.08 -11.01 -4.27
CA GLU A 178 1.96 -12.17 -5.18
C GLU A 178 2.62 -13.46 -4.60
N GLY A 179 3.32 -13.36 -3.46
CA GLY A 179 3.83 -14.53 -2.72
C GLY A 179 5.04 -15.22 -3.31
N GLN A 180 5.71 -14.62 -4.30
CA GLN A 180 6.87 -15.24 -4.93
C GLN A 180 7.97 -14.23 -5.26
N GLY A 181 9.22 -14.69 -5.13
CA GLY A 181 10.40 -13.91 -5.53
C GLY A 181 10.60 -13.91 -7.04
N LYS A 182 11.44 -13.00 -7.52
CA LYS A 182 11.76 -12.92 -8.95
C LYS A 182 12.43 -14.20 -9.43
N GLU A 183 11.91 -14.78 -10.50
CA GLU A 183 12.50 -15.90 -11.20
C GLU A 183 13.83 -15.49 -11.84
N ARG A 184 14.80 -16.40 -11.83
CA ARG A 184 16.14 -16.19 -12.39
C ARG A 184 16.63 -17.43 -13.10
N MET A 185 17.29 -17.22 -14.22
CA MET A 185 18.01 -18.29 -14.92
C MET A 185 19.36 -18.56 -14.25
N GLU A 186 19.82 -19.80 -14.32
CA GLU A 186 21.18 -20.14 -13.91
C GLU A 186 22.20 -19.50 -14.85
N SER A 187 23.25 -18.91 -14.26
CA SER A 187 24.33 -18.33 -15.05
C SER A 187 25.05 -19.43 -15.82
N GLY A 188 25.11 -19.29 -17.15
CA GLY A 188 25.83 -20.22 -18.03
C GLY A 188 25.05 -21.49 -18.42
N SER A 189 23.80 -21.64 -18.05
CA SER A 189 22.92 -22.71 -18.50
C SER A 189 21.54 -22.15 -18.90
N ASN A 190 20.88 -22.77 -19.90
CA ASN A 190 19.51 -22.44 -20.25
C ASN A 190 18.50 -23.12 -19.28
N LYS A 191 18.88 -23.30 -18.02
CA LYS A 191 18.04 -23.90 -17.00
C LYS A 191 17.51 -22.82 -16.09
N GLU A 192 16.25 -22.96 -15.74
CA GLU A 192 15.63 -22.16 -14.71
C GLU A 192 16.27 -22.48 -13.35
N ARG A 193 16.66 -21.44 -12.64
CA ARG A 193 17.13 -21.60 -11.26
C ARG A 193 15.92 -21.96 -10.40
N ILE A 194 16.02 -23.03 -9.61
CA ILE A 194 14.96 -23.41 -8.67
C ILE A 194 14.67 -22.21 -7.76
N ASN A 195 13.51 -21.62 -7.97
CA ASN A 195 13.05 -20.51 -7.14
C ASN A 195 12.32 -21.07 -5.92
N ASN A 196 13.03 -21.13 -4.80
CA ASN A 196 12.45 -21.56 -3.53
C ASN A 196 11.90 -20.37 -2.71
N SER A 197 11.88 -19.17 -3.28
CA SER A 197 11.43 -17.96 -2.58
C SER A 197 9.92 -17.77 -2.77
N THR A 198 9.13 -18.68 -2.23
CA THR A 198 7.68 -18.56 -2.13
C THR A 198 7.27 -18.37 -0.68
N TRP A 199 6.20 -17.61 -0.45
CA TRP A 199 5.67 -17.33 0.89
C TRP A 199 4.17 -17.09 0.85
N THR A 200 3.51 -17.37 1.97
CA THR A 200 2.12 -16.99 2.25
C THR A 200 2.09 -16.31 3.62
N ALA A 201 2.36 -14.99 3.64
CA ALA A 201 2.66 -14.27 4.87
C ALA A 201 2.41 -12.77 4.76
N THR A 202 2.42 -12.09 5.92
CA THR A 202 2.39 -10.63 5.97
C THR A 202 3.80 -10.03 6.08
N CYS A 203 3.97 -8.82 5.54
CA CYS A 203 5.16 -8.00 5.72
C CYS A 203 4.84 -6.77 6.55
N THR A 204 5.77 -6.33 7.39
CA THR A 204 5.68 -5.01 8.03
C THR A 204 6.94 -4.23 7.80
N MET A 205 6.79 -3.05 7.24
CA MET A 205 7.87 -2.09 6.99
C MET A 205 7.70 -0.88 7.89
N THR A 206 8.81 -0.30 8.37
CA THR A 206 8.77 0.97 9.09
C THR A 206 9.60 2.04 8.39
N GLY A 207 9.20 3.31 8.55
CA GLY A 207 9.91 4.44 7.96
C GLY A 207 9.66 5.75 8.69
N ASN A 208 10.46 6.76 8.37
CA ASN A 208 10.30 8.12 8.91
C ASN A 208 9.36 8.98 8.07
N GLU A 209 8.96 8.51 6.89
CA GLU A 209 8.02 9.19 6.01
C GLU A 209 6.83 8.28 5.71
N LYS A 210 5.77 8.85 5.17
CA LYS A 210 4.65 8.10 4.63
C LYS A 210 5.08 7.52 3.28
N LEU A 211 4.95 6.21 3.15
CA LEU A 211 5.26 5.53 1.91
C LEU A 211 4.23 5.86 0.81
N THR A 212 2.99 6.10 1.22
CA THR A 212 1.92 6.55 0.32
C THR A 212 2.23 7.88 -0.35
N ASP A 213 2.78 8.87 0.40
CA ASP A 213 3.18 10.17 -0.16
C ASP A 213 4.35 10.01 -1.14
N TYR A 214 5.29 9.11 -0.83
CA TYR A 214 6.38 8.78 -1.75
C TYR A 214 5.87 8.14 -3.04
N MET A 215 5.00 7.14 -2.93
CA MET A 215 4.43 6.46 -4.09
C MET A 215 3.59 7.40 -4.97
N ALA A 216 2.82 8.30 -4.38
CA ALA A 216 2.06 9.31 -5.10
C ALA A 216 2.96 10.26 -5.90
N GLY A 217 4.13 10.65 -5.34
CA GLY A 217 5.10 11.53 -6.01
C GLY A 217 5.99 10.84 -7.05
N ALA A 218 6.25 9.55 -6.92
CA ALA A 218 7.14 8.77 -7.80
C ALA A 218 6.44 8.17 -9.04
N ARG A 219 5.10 8.22 -9.09
CA ARG A 219 4.32 7.56 -10.13
C ARG A 219 4.42 8.25 -11.48
N LYS A 220 4.90 7.52 -12.46
CA LYS A 220 4.81 7.88 -13.89
C LYS A 220 3.54 7.31 -14.55
N HIS A 221 2.86 6.36 -13.94
CA HIS A 221 1.62 5.73 -14.43
C HIS A 221 0.69 5.41 -13.25
N SER A 222 -0.60 5.66 -13.43
CA SER A 222 -1.63 5.67 -12.38
C SER A 222 -2.20 4.27 -12.07
N SER A 223 -1.44 3.35 -11.55
CA SER A 223 -2.08 2.18 -10.94
C SER A 223 -2.10 2.30 -9.41
N ASN A 224 -3.27 2.12 -8.80
CA ASN A 224 -3.40 2.03 -7.33
C ASN A 224 -3.03 0.64 -6.80
N GLY A 225 -2.44 -0.20 -7.65
CA GLY A 225 -2.18 -1.60 -7.36
C GLY A 225 -1.35 -1.82 -6.10
N GLU A 226 -0.29 -1.03 -5.91
CA GLU A 226 0.56 -1.14 -4.73
C GLU A 226 -0.12 -0.63 -3.47
N LEU A 227 -0.92 0.46 -3.58
CA LEU A 227 -1.68 1.01 -2.45
C LEU A 227 -2.75 0.03 -1.97
N LEU A 228 -3.40 -0.69 -2.89
CA LEU A 228 -4.40 -1.71 -2.55
C LEU A 228 -3.81 -2.98 -1.93
N ARG A 229 -2.48 -3.16 -2.02
CA ARG A 229 -1.74 -4.27 -1.39
C ARG A 229 -1.14 -3.92 -0.02
N MET A 230 -1.28 -2.66 0.40
CA MET A 230 -0.68 -2.15 1.62
C MET A 230 -1.69 -1.32 2.43
N LEU A 231 -1.66 -1.44 3.76
CA LEU A 231 -2.26 -0.47 4.67
C LEU A 231 -1.16 0.28 5.42
N GLU A 232 -1.35 1.59 5.56
CA GLU A 232 -0.40 2.46 6.23
C GLU A 232 -0.96 3.00 7.54
N TRP A 233 -0.19 2.84 8.61
CA TRP A 233 -0.43 3.49 9.89
C TRP A 233 0.57 4.61 10.12
N CYS A 234 0.07 5.83 10.29
CA CYS A 234 0.89 7.02 10.53
C CYS A 234 0.63 7.56 11.95
N PRO A 235 1.31 7.02 12.98
CA PRO A 235 1.17 7.57 14.34
C PRO A 235 1.77 8.98 14.41
N HIS A 236 1.00 9.93 14.94
CA HIS A 236 1.38 11.35 15.04
C HIS A 236 1.53 11.85 16.47
N LYS A 237 1.05 11.08 17.47
CA LYS A 237 1.16 11.42 18.88
C LYS A 237 2.33 10.70 19.52
N LYS A 238 3.13 11.44 20.30
CA LYS A 238 4.17 10.83 21.14
C LYS A 238 3.52 9.99 22.24
N LEU A 239 4.06 8.80 22.46
CA LEU A 239 3.65 7.94 23.55
C LEU A 239 4.31 8.41 24.85
N ILE A 240 3.48 8.62 25.86
CA ILE A 240 3.94 8.99 27.21
C ILE A 240 3.89 7.73 28.07
N TRP A 241 5.00 7.42 28.72
CA TRP A 241 5.18 6.23 29.53
C TRP A 241 5.46 6.64 30.99
N ASN A 242 4.71 6.08 31.93
CA ASN A 242 5.03 6.19 33.35
C ASN A 242 6.23 5.29 33.72
N SER A 243 6.69 5.33 34.98
CA SER A 243 7.87 4.59 35.42
C SER A 243 7.72 3.08 35.32
N GLU A 244 6.53 2.54 35.64
CA GLU A 244 6.25 1.10 35.58
C GLU A 244 6.18 0.61 34.12
N GLU A 245 5.50 1.36 33.26
CA GLU A 245 5.44 1.06 31.83
C GLU A 245 6.83 1.08 31.17
N ARG A 246 7.72 1.98 31.61
CA ARG A 246 9.11 2.02 31.12
C ARG A 246 9.89 0.76 31.52
N LYS A 247 9.71 0.26 32.74
CA LYS A 247 10.30 -1.02 33.18
C LYS A 247 9.74 -2.17 32.33
N THR A 248 8.44 -2.20 32.11
CA THR A 248 7.75 -3.19 31.28
C THR A 248 8.30 -3.20 29.84
N LEU A 249 8.53 -2.03 29.24
CA LEU A 249 9.14 -1.90 27.91
C LEU A 249 10.56 -2.47 27.82
N LEU A 250 11.35 -2.39 28.88
CA LEU A 250 12.68 -3.00 28.94
C LEU A 250 12.59 -4.53 28.99
N GLU A 251 11.60 -5.06 29.69
CA GLU A 251 11.38 -6.50 29.81
C GLU A 251 10.88 -7.17 28.51
N ILE A 252 10.20 -6.43 27.61
CA ILE A 252 9.82 -6.93 26.27
C ILE A 252 11.06 -7.45 25.50
N LYS A 253 12.21 -6.81 25.67
CA LYS A 253 13.47 -7.23 25.04
C LYS A 253 14.07 -8.50 25.63
N ARG A 254 13.57 -8.95 26.78
CA ARG A 254 14.05 -10.13 27.50
C ARG A 254 13.08 -11.32 27.43
N ASN A 255 11.82 -11.05 27.02
CA ASN A 255 10.78 -12.07 26.90
C ASN A 255 10.27 -12.10 25.46
N TYR A 256 10.73 -13.07 24.68
CA TYR A 256 10.43 -13.16 23.25
C TYR A 256 10.44 -14.61 22.74
N GLY A 257 9.77 -14.86 21.62
CA GLY A 257 9.70 -16.16 20.94
C GLY A 257 8.77 -17.18 21.60
N VAL A 258 8.44 -16.99 22.87
CA VAL A 258 7.61 -17.93 23.67
C VAL A 258 6.14 -17.94 23.25
N ALA A 259 5.61 -16.79 22.84
CA ALA A 259 4.25 -16.69 22.36
C ALA A 259 4.08 -17.28 20.95
N GLY A 260 5.05 -17.08 20.07
CA GLY A 260 5.07 -17.68 18.73
C GLY A 260 5.14 -19.22 18.82
N GLU A 261 5.95 -19.76 19.73
CA GLU A 261 5.99 -21.20 19.96
C GLU A 261 4.65 -21.76 20.47
N ALA A 262 4.05 -21.10 21.46
CA ALA A 262 2.73 -21.48 21.96
C ALA A 262 1.66 -21.39 20.86
N TRP A 263 1.72 -20.36 20.02
CA TRP A 263 0.83 -20.16 18.90
C TRP A 263 0.96 -21.27 17.85
N VAL A 264 2.18 -21.57 17.42
CA VAL A 264 2.44 -22.64 16.43
C VAL A 264 1.98 -24.00 16.95
N ARG A 265 2.27 -24.31 18.22
CA ARG A 265 1.84 -25.55 18.86
C ARG A 265 0.32 -25.71 18.85
N TRP A 266 -0.41 -24.63 19.18
CA TRP A 266 -1.86 -24.63 19.12
C TRP A 266 -2.38 -24.73 17.69
N LEU A 267 -1.81 -23.91 16.79
CA LEU A 267 -2.28 -23.77 15.42
C LEU A 267 -2.08 -25.06 14.62
N ALA A 268 -0.96 -25.76 14.80
CA ALA A 268 -0.68 -27.02 14.11
C ALA A 268 -1.77 -28.08 14.36
N VAL A 269 -2.31 -28.14 15.58
CA VAL A 269 -3.36 -29.10 15.96
C VAL A 269 -4.76 -28.60 15.57
N ASN A 270 -4.99 -27.28 15.58
CA ASN A 270 -6.32 -26.69 15.45
C ASN A 270 -6.54 -26.01 14.08
N GLN A 271 -5.91 -26.50 13.01
CA GLN A 271 -5.96 -25.89 11.67
C GLN A 271 -7.38 -25.69 11.17
N LYS A 272 -8.24 -26.72 11.31
CA LYS A 272 -9.63 -26.64 10.84
C LYS A 272 -10.42 -25.56 11.58
N THR A 273 -10.23 -25.42 12.88
CA THR A 273 -10.85 -24.34 13.67
C THR A 273 -10.38 -22.97 13.20
N ALA A 274 -9.08 -22.82 12.93
CA ALA A 274 -8.51 -21.57 12.43
C ALA A 274 -9.04 -21.24 11.02
N GLU A 275 -9.08 -22.21 10.13
CA GLU A 275 -9.62 -22.07 8.76
C GLU A 275 -11.11 -21.67 8.80
N ASP A 276 -11.93 -22.35 9.60
CA ASP A 276 -13.36 -22.07 9.72
C ASP A 276 -13.62 -20.65 10.26
N ILE A 277 -12.81 -20.19 11.21
CA ILE A 277 -12.90 -18.82 11.75
C ILE A 277 -12.48 -17.80 10.69
N VAL A 278 -11.36 -18.00 10.00
CA VAL A 278 -10.91 -17.10 8.93
C VAL A 278 -11.98 -16.99 7.84
N ARG A 279 -12.53 -18.11 7.38
CA ARG A 279 -13.57 -18.13 6.34
C ARG A 279 -14.84 -17.39 6.76
N LYS A 280 -15.34 -17.63 7.97
CA LYS A 280 -16.52 -16.93 8.51
C LYS A 280 -16.27 -15.45 8.67
N LEU A 281 -15.11 -15.07 9.16
CA LEU A 281 -14.72 -13.66 9.30
C LEU A 281 -14.54 -12.97 7.95
N HIS A 282 -13.99 -13.62 6.96
CA HIS A 282 -13.86 -13.07 5.61
C HIS A 282 -15.22 -12.62 5.08
N ILE A 283 -16.24 -13.48 5.17
CA ILE A 283 -17.61 -13.13 4.74
C ILE A 283 -18.20 -11.99 5.60
N HIS A 284 -17.99 -12.06 6.91
CA HIS A 284 -18.53 -11.07 7.84
C HIS A 284 -17.89 -9.69 7.66
N LEU A 285 -16.57 -9.62 7.58
CA LEU A 285 -15.82 -8.37 7.50
C LEU A 285 -15.99 -7.68 6.14
N LYS A 286 -16.27 -8.41 5.04
CA LYS A 286 -16.65 -7.79 3.77
C LYS A 286 -17.85 -6.84 3.97
N LYS A 287 -18.84 -7.25 4.76
CA LYS A 287 -20.02 -6.43 5.08
C LYS A 287 -19.70 -5.31 6.08
N VAL A 288 -18.99 -5.63 7.16
CA VAL A 288 -18.68 -4.68 8.27
C VAL A 288 -17.84 -3.50 7.78
N PHE A 289 -16.88 -3.74 6.90
CA PHE A 289 -15.99 -2.72 6.33
C PHE A 289 -16.50 -2.18 4.99
N ASN A 290 -17.52 -2.79 4.41
CA ASN A 290 -18.00 -2.51 3.05
C ASN A 290 -16.84 -2.53 2.04
N PHE A 291 -16.07 -3.64 2.03
CA PHE A 291 -14.94 -3.79 1.13
C PHE A 291 -15.40 -3.94 -0.33
N ASN A 292 -14.78 -3.17 -1.21
CA ASN A 292 -14.91 -3.32 -2.65
C ASN A 292 -14.03 -4.50 -3.14
N ASP A 293 -14.26 -4.95 -4.37
CA ASP A 293 -13.53 -6.12 -4.91
C ASP A 293 -12.04 -5.83 -5.19
N ASP A 294 -11.67 -4.58 -5.43
CA ASP A 294 -10.28 -4.14 -5.56
C ASP A 294 -9.53 -4.07 -4.21
N GLU A 295 -10.24 -3.92 -3.08
CA GLU A 295 -9.68 -3.87 -1.72
C GLU A 295 -9.39 -5.27 -1.14
N ARG A 296 -9.34 -6.29 -1.96
CA ARG A 296 -9.21 -7.71 -1.58
C ARG A 296 -8.02 -8.03 -0.69
N TYR A 297 -6.87 -7.39 -0.89
CA TYR A 297 -5.68 -7.58 -0.05
C TYR A 297 -5.87 -6.95 1.34
N TRP A 298 -6.47 -5.77 1.42
CA TRP A 298 -6.84 -5.17 2.70
C TRP A 298 -7.82 -6.04 3.46
N HIS A 299 -8.80 -6.59 2.75
CA HIS A 299 -9.77 -7.51 3.31
C HIS A 299 -9.09 -8.76 3.89
N ALA A 300 -8.16 -9.39 3.17
CA ALA A 300 -7.40 -10.54 3.66
C ALA A 300 -6.56 -10.20 4.91
N GLY A 301 -5.78 -9.10 4.86
CA GLY A 301 -4.95 -8.65 5.98
C GLY A 301 -5.76 -8.30 7.23
N CYS A 302 -6.90 -7.60 7.08
CA CYS A 302 -7.82 -7.34 8.19
C CYS A 302 -8.45 -8.62 8.73
N THR A 303 -8.83 -9.55 7.84
CA THR A 303 -9.44 -10.83 8.24
C THR A 303 -8.48 -11.66 9.10
N THR A 304 -7.23 -11.82 8.66
CA THR A 304 -6.24 -12.60 9.40
C THR A 304 -5.86 -11.94 10.74
N THR A 305 -5.82 -10.61 10.79
CA THR A 305 -5.57 -9.86 12.02
C THR A 305 -6.70 -10.05 13.04
N VAL A 306 -7.96 -9.92 12.62
CA VAL A 306 -9.13 -10.14 13.50
C VAL A 306 -9.24 -11.62 13.91
N ALA A 307 -8.96 -12.55 12.98
CA ALA A 307 -8.93 -13.97 13.29
C ALA A 307 -7.88 -14.29 14.36
N ALA A 308 -6.68 -13.73 14.24
CA ALA A 308 -5.65 -13.86 15.27
C ALA A 308 -6.13 -13.32 16.61
N ALA A 309 -6.74 -12.14 16.65
CA ALA A 309 -7.29 -11.57 17.87
C ALA A 309 -8.31 -12.50 18.56
N ILE A 310 -9.20 -13.15 17.80
CA ILE A 310 -10.17 -14.10 18.32
C ILE A 310 -9.47 -15.37 18.81
N LEU A 311 -8.60 -15.94 18.01
CA LEU A 311 -7.94 -17.23 18.30
C LEU A 311 -6.92 -17.16 19.44
N LEU A 312 -6.43 -15.95 19.76
CA LEU A 312 -5.55 -15.75 20.92
C LEU A 312 -6.28 -15.76 22.25
N ARG A 313 -7.60 -15.56 22.27
CA ARG A 313 -8.40 -15.48 23.48
C ARG A 313 -8.47 -16.81 24.23
N LYS A 314 -8.95 -16.72 25.47
CA LYS A 314 -9.03 -17.85 26.42
C LYS A 314 -9.85 -19.04 25.90
N GLU A 315 -10.88 -18.77 25.09
CA GLU A 315 -11.76 -19.77 24.50
C GLU A 315 -11.05 -20.68 23.48
N TYR A 316 -9.87 -20.25 22.99
CA TYR A 316 -9.07 -20.97 21.99
C TYR A 316 -7.66 -21.28 22.52
N SER A 317 -6.66 -20.47 22.15
CA SER A 317 -5.26 -20.72 22.54
C SER A 317 -4.91 -20.21 23.94
N GLY A 318 -5.68 -19.26 24.46
CA GLY A 318 -5.44 -18.65 25.77
C GLY A 318 -4.14 -17.85 25.87
N ILE A 319 -3.57 -17.42 24.74
CA ILE A 319 -2.29 -16.70 24.74
C ILE A 319 -2.50 -15.25 25.17
N LEU A 320 -3.53 -14.56 24.64
CA LEU A 320 -3.80 -13.16 24.94
C LEU A 320 -5.29 -12.85 24.80
N ASP A 321 -5.91 -12.29 25.84
CA ASP A 321 -7.27 -11.78 25.75
C ASP A 321 -7.29 -10.35 25.19
N VAL A 322 -8.11 -10.12 24.16
CA VAL A 322 -8.25 -8.84 23.46
C VAL A 322 -9.72 -8.51 23.23
N GLU A 323 -10.05 -7.25 23.32
CA GLU A 323 -11.37 -6.74 22.93
C GLU A 323 -11.49 -6.64 21.41
N ILE A 324 -12.21 -7.57 20.78
CA ILE A 324 -12.31 -7.70 19.33
C ILE A 324 -12.87 -6.43 18.67
N ASN A 325 -13.85 -5.79 19.29
CA ASN A 325 -14.45 -4.55 18.73
C ASN A 325 -13.44 -3.39 18.66
N LYS A 326 -12.51 -3.29 19.62
CA LYS A 326 -11.45 -2.29 19.57
C LYS A 326 -10.51 -2.55 18.38
N VAL A 327 -10.18 -3.81 18.12
CA VAL A 327 -9.34 -4.21 16.97
C VAL A 327 -10.06 -3.89 15.66
N ILE A 328 -11.33 -4.28 15.52
CA ILE A 328 -12.14 -4.00 14.32
C ILE A 328 -12.24 -2.50 14.07
N ASN A 329 -12.55 -1.68 15.09
CA ASN A 329 -12.68 -0.24 14.96
C ASN A 329 -11.34 0.43 14.57
N ALA A 330 -10.22 -0.03 15.13
CA ALA A 330 -8.90 0.44 14.76
C ALA A 330 -8.56 0.15 13.29
N LEU A 331 -8.81 -1.07 12.84
CA LEU A 331 -8.62 -1.48 11.44
C LEU A 331 -9.54 -0.70 10.50
N LYS A 332 -10.81 -0.50 10.88
CA LYS A 332 -11.76 0.30 10.09
C LYS A 332 -11.25 1.72 9.87
N GLY A 333 -10.73 2.36 10.93
CA GLY A 333 -10.11 3.67 10.81
C GLY A 333 -8.90 3.71 9.88
N LEU A 334 -8.11 2.62 9.79
CA LEU A 334 -6.99 2.52 8.85
C LEU A 334 -7.47 2.34 7.40
N VAL A 335 -8.48 1.50 7.18
CA VAL A 335 -9.09 1.28 5.85
C VAL A 335 -9.69 2.58 5.31
N GLU A 336 -10.46 3.32 6.14
CA GLU A 336 -11.03 4.61 5.73
C GLU A 336 -9.95 5.65 5.36
N LYS A 337 -8.86 5.69 6.11
CA LYS A 337 -7.70 6.53 5.75
C LYS A 337 -7.07 6.10 4.44
N GLY A 338 -6.90 4.80 4.22
CA GLY A 338 -6.40 4.24 2.96
C GLY A 338 -7.26 4.63 1.76
N ARG A 339 -8.59 4.53 1.90
CA ARG A 339 -9.56 4.98 0.88
C ARG A 339 -9.42 6.46 0.56
N GLY A 340 -9.27 7.30 1.60
CA GLY A 340 -9.03 8.73 1.44
C GLY A 340 -7.74 9.02 0.66
N ILE A 341 -6.66 8.28 0.95
CA ILE A 341 -5.38 8.41 0.22
C ILE A 341 -5.56 8.02 -1.26
N ILE A 342 -6.21 6.89 -1.55
CA ILE A 342 -6.45 6.46 -2.92
C ILE A 342 -7.28 7.49 -3.66
N LYS A 343 -8.38 7.95 -3.07
CA LYS A 343 -9.25 8.97 -3.67
C LYS A 343 -8.47 10.24 -4.00
N ASN A 344 -7.57 10.68 -3.13
CA ASN A 344 -6.78 11.90 -3.32
C ASN A 344 -5.55 11.68 -4.22
N SER A 345 -5.13 10.44 -4.45
CA SER A 345 -3.98 10.11 -5.30
C SER A 345 -4.35 9.91 -6.77
N VAL A 346 -5.62 9.67 -7.05
CA VAL A 346 -6.13 9.58 -8.42
C VAL A 346 -6.36 11.01 -8.92
N ARG A 347 -5.49 11.46 -9.83
CA ARG A 347 -5.75 12.68 -10.59
C ARG A 347 -6.97 12.44 -11.45
N SER A 348 -7.91 13.36 -11.41
CA SER A 348 -9.04 13.37 -12.34
C SER A 348 -8.65 14.05 -13.64
N ALA A 349 -9.39 13.79 -14.71
CA ALA A 349 -9.23 14.56 -15.96
C ALA A 349 -9.45 16.06 -15.72
N GLU A 350 -10.29 16.42 -14.75
CA GLU A 350 -10.49 17.79 -14.28
C GLU A 350 -9.20 18.39 -13.71
N ASP A 351 -8.48 17.69 -12.84
CA ASP A 351 -7.21 18.17 -12.25
C ASP A 351 -6.16 18.40 -13.35
N VAL A 352 -6.11 17.49 -14.34
CA VAL A 352 -5.20 17.59 -15.50
C VAL A 352 -5.55 18.79 -16.38
N LEU A 353 -6.85 19.00 -16.63
CA LEU A 353 -7.32 20.16 -17.42
C LEU A 353 -7.08 21.48 -16.69
N ASN A 354 -7.38 21.53 -15.38
CA ASN A 354 -7.16 22.71 -14.54
C ASN A 354 -5.68 23.10 -14.49
N ALA A 355 -4.79 22.12 -14.33
CA ALA A 355 -3.36 22.36 -14.40
C ALA A 355 -2.94 22.90 -15.77
N TYR A 356 -3.45 22.31 -16.87
CA TYR A 356 -3.14 22.81 -18.21
C TYR A 356 -3.59 24.25 -18.41
N ILE A 357 -4.81 24.58 -18.02
CA ILE A 357 -5.37 25.94 -18.15
C ILE A 357 -4.60 26.90 -17.23
N GLY A 358 -4.42 26.56 -15.94
CA GLY A 358 -3.70 27.41 -14.99
C GLY A 358 -2.28 27.77 -15.44
N ASP A 359 -1.53 26.80 -15.96
CA ASP A 359 -0.16 26.99 -16.42
C ASP A 359 -0.07 27.79 -17.74
N ASN A 360 -1.10 27.74 -18.58
CA ASN A 360 -1.00 28.18 -19.96
C ASN A 360 -2.00 29.28 -20.33
N TYR A 361 -2.91 29.69 -19.44
CA TYR A 361 -4.01 30.61 -19.78
C TYR A 361 -3.53 31.95 -20.33
N GLY A 362 -2.42 32.48 -19.84
CA GLY A 362 -1.80 33.70 -20.38
C GLY A 362 -1.35 33.59 -21.85
N SER A 363 -1.22 32.35 -22.35
CA SER A 363 -0.90 32.05 -23.77
C SER A 363 -2.14 31.64 -24.59
N PHE A 364 -3.34 31.77 -24.02
CA PHE A 364 -4.59 31.55 -24.74
C PHE A 364 -5.05 32.84 -25.44
N ILE A 365 -5.60 32.68 -26.60
CA ILE A 365 -6.29 33.80 -27.29
C ILE A 365 -7.74 33.81 -26.81
N VAL A 366 -8.10 34.86 -26.08
CA VAL A 366 -9.47 35.10 -25.64
C VAL A 366 -10.19 36.06 -26.55
N LEU A 367 -11.31 35.64 -27.11
CA LEU A 367 -12.18 36.45 -27.95
C LEU A 367 -13.39 36.89 -27.11
N LYS A 368 -13.57 38.24 -27.03
CA LYS A 368 -14.70 38.87 -26.34
C LYS A 368 -15.41 39.83 -27.26
N LYS A 369 -16.72 40.00 -27.10
CA LYS A 369 -17.48 41.05 -27.79
C LYS A 369 -17.54 42.29 -26.90
N VAL A 370 -16.90 43.36 -27.39
CA VAL A 370 -16.88 44.69 -26.72
C VAL A 370 -17.42 45.70 -27.69
N GLU A 371 -18.47 46.45 -27.31
CA GLU A 371 -19.11 47.51 -28.15
C GLU A 371 -19.44 47.04 -29.58
N GLY A 372 -19.93 45.81 -29.72
CA GLY A 372 -20.30 45.22 -31.00
C GLY A 372 -19.12 44.70 -31.85
N ARG A 373 -17.87 44.87 -31.40
CA ARG A 373 -16.66 44.37 -32.08
C ARG A 373 -16.09 43.16 -31.33
N ILE A 374 -15.54 42.18 -32.05
CA ILE A 374 -14.83 41.07 -31.49
C ILE A 374 -13.37 41.47 -31.28
N LEU A 375 -12.93 41.55 -30.03
CA LEU A 375 -11.54 41.78 -29.67
C LEU A 375 -10.87 40.43 -29.30
N ALA A 376 -9.59 40.33 -29.65
CA ALA A 376 -8.73 39.21 -29.32
C ALA A 376 -7.63 39.71 -28.39
N ALA A 377 -7.48 39.10 -27.22
CA ALA A 377 -6.45 39.42 -26.22
C ALA A 377 -5.75 38.17 -25.72
N TRP A 378 -4.57 38.32 -25.13
CA TRP A 378 -3.87 37.25 -24.44
C TRP A 378 -4.42 37.10 -23.04
N GLY A 379 -5.01 35.94 -22.73
CA GLY A 379 -5.74 35.74 -21.47
C GLY A 379 -6.90 36.74 -21.29
N ASP A 380 -7.43 36.83 -20.10
CA ASP A 380 -8.58 37.74 -19.82
C ASP A 380 -8.20 39.20 -19.73
N ASN A 381 -6.98 39.55 -19.35
CA ASN A 381 -6.50 40.91 -19.07
C ASN A 381 -5.20 41.26 -19.82
N GLY A 382 -4.79 40.46 -20.79
CA GLY A 382 -3.57 40.68 -21.56
C GLY A 382 -3.72 41.69 -22.67
N ASP A 383 -2.61 41.97 -23.33
CA ASP A 383 -2.56 42.89 -24.49
C ASP A 383 -3.38 42.36 -25.66
N ILE A 384 -3.89 43.31 -26.48
CA ILE A 384 -4.56 42.94 -27.72
C ILE A 384 -3.58 42.19 -28.62
N VAL A 385 -4.03 41.06 -29.16
CA VAL A 385 -3.22 40.22 -30.03
C VAL A 385 -2.88 40.98 -31.32
N ASP A 386 -1.62 41.41 -31.46
CA ASP A 386 -1.08 41.92 -32.71
C ASP A 386 -0.58 40.75 -33.57
N ARG A 387 -1.14 40.66 -34.78
CA ARG A 387 -0.84 39.57 -35.72
C ARG A 387 0.55 39.61 -36.32
N SER A 388 1.18 40.77 -36.31
CA SER A 388 2.54 40.93 -36.85
C SER A 388 3.59 40.29 -35.92
N THR A 389 3.26 40.12 -34.62
CA THR A 389 4.15 39.60 -33.57
C THR A 389 3.81 38.20 -33.12
N THR A 390 2.70 37.60 -33.58
CA THR A 390 2.22 36.26 -33.13
C THR A 390 3.06 35.09 -33.70
N LYS A 391 4.37 35.15 -33.55
CA LYS A 391 5.23 33.94 -33.64
C LYS A 391 5.23 33.13 -32.33
N SER A 392 4.62 33.65 -31.29
CA SER A 392 4.47 32.98 -30.02
C SER A 392 3.44 31.84 -30.14
N LYS A 393 3.74 30.71 -29.52
CA LYS A 393 2.95 29.49 -29.57
C LYS A 393 1.60 29.72 -28.88
N VAL A 394 0.50 29.66 -29.64
CA VAL A 394 -0.86 29.68 -29.08
C VAL A 394 -1.15 28.34 -28.46
N LEU A 395 -1.42 28.31 -27.15
CA LEU A 395 -1.65 27.08 -26.40
C LEU A 395 -3.13 26.74 -26.22
N GLY A 396 -4.02 27.71 -26.47
CA GLY A 396 -5.46 27.51 -26.44
C GLY A 396 -6.21 28.74 -27.01
N ARG A 397 -7.50 28.59 -27.24
CA ARG A 397 -8.43 29.64 -27.65
C ARG A 397 -9.67 29.57 -26.77
N VAL A 398 -10.15 30.73 -26.36
CA VAL A 398 -11.40 30.87 -25.59
C VAL A 398 -12.33 31.83 -26.34
N GLU A 399 -13.57 31.43 -26.53
CA GLU A 399 -14.64 32.28 -27.09
C GLU A 399 -15.60 32.61 -25.92
N HIS A 400 -15.56 33.82 -25.41
CA HIS A 400 -16.35 34.28 -24.29
C HIS A 400 -17.67 34.90 -24.76
N GLY A 401 -18.79 34.19 -24.52
CA GLY A 401 -20.13 34.67 -24.82
C GLY A 401 -20.39 34.92 -26.33
N LEU A 402 -19.57 34.37 -27.23
CA LEU A 402 -19.70 34.61 -28.67
C LEU A 402 -20.78 33.76 -29.32
N LEU A 403 -20.89 32.49 -28.93
CA LEU A 403 -21.91 31.58 -29.44
C LEU A 403 -23.12 31.55 -28.49
N THR A 404 -22.87 31.43 -27.19
CA THR A 404 -23.90 31.41 -26.17
C THR A 404 -23.56 32.40 -25.07
N PRO A 405 -24.40 33.43 -24.80
CA PRO A 405 -24.18 34.35 -23.69
C PRO A 405 -24.10 33.60 -22.34
N GLY A 406 -23.16 34.02 -21.50
CA GLY A 406 -22.92 33.39 -20.19
C GLY A 406 -22.13 32.09 -20.22
N TYR A 407 -21.52 31.76 -21.36
CA TYR A 407 -20.67 30.57 -21.53
C TYR A 407 -19.32 30.95 -22.14
N ARG A 408 -18.29 30.15 -21.71
CA ARG A 408 -16.95 30.16 -22.33
C ARG A 408 -16.74 28.86 -23.07
N GLU A 409 -16.24 28.97 -24.30
CA GLU A 409 -15.90 27.83 -25.13
C GLU A 409 -14.39 27.76 -25.28
N PHE A 410 -13.83 26.65 -24.76
CA PHE A 410 -12.39 26.38 -24.79
C PHE A 410 -12.07 25.48 -25.97
N TYR A 411 -11.07 25.85 -26.73
CA TYR A 411 -10.49 25.04 -27.80
C TYR A 411 -9.02 24.85 -27.52
N ILE A 412 -8.64 23.61 -27.21
CA ILE A 412 -7.26 23.24 -26.87
C ILE A 412 -6.78 22.22 -27.89
N GLU A 413 -5.57 22.41 -28.40
CA GLU A 413 -4.99 21.50 -29.39
C GLU A 413 -4.80 20.12 -28.79
N GLU A 414 -5.32 19.09 -29.45
CA GLU A 414 -5.30 17.70 -28.96
C GLU A 414 -3.88 17.19 -28.73
N GLN A 415 -2.92 17.56 -29.56
CA GLN A 415 -1.50 17.18 -29.41
C GLN A 415 -0.87 17.77 -28.16
N LEU A 416 -1.25 18.99 -27.78
CA LEU A 416 -0.76 19.65 -26.57
C LEU A 416 -1.35 18.99 -25.31
N LEU A 417 -2.64 18.67 -25.34
CA LEU A 417 -3.29 17.92 -24.26
C LEU A 417 -2.66 16.53 -24.08
N LYS A 418 -2.39 15.80 -25.17
CA LYS A 418 -1.69 14.51 -25.10
C LYS A 418 -0.33 14.64 -24.42
N LYS A 419 0.46 15.65 -24.79
CA LYS A 419 1.77 15.90 -24.16
C LYS A 419 1.63 16.27 -22.69
N HIS A 420 0.63 17.07 -22.35
CA HIS A 420 0.36 17.46 -20.97
C HIS A 420 -0.10 16.26 -20.12
N CYS A 421 -1.01 15.44 -20.63
CA CYS A 421 -1.40 14.19 -19.97
C CYS A 421 -0.17 13.30 -19.67
N VAL A 422 0.72 13.13 -20.65
CA VAL A 422 1.98 12.38 -20.45
C VAL A 422 2.85 13.03 -19.36
N SER A 423 3.00 14.36 -19.36
CA SER A 423 3.79 15.06 -18.33
C SER A 423 3.17 14.95 -16.94
N MET A 424 1.85 14.85 -16.87
CA MET A 424 1.08 14.65 -15.62
C MET A 424 0.94 13.17 -15.26
N SER A 425 1.52 12.26 -16.05
CA SER A 425 1.41 10.80 -15.87
C SER A 425 -0.03 10.30 -15.89
N PHE A 426 -0.85 10.86 -16.77
CA PHE A 426 -2.25 10.50 -16.96
C PHE A 426 -2.48 9.96 -18.38
N GLY A 427 -3.25 8.89 -18.51
CA GLY A 427 -3.57 8.30 -19.82
C GLY A 427 -4.46 9.24 -20.65
N TYR A 428 -4.09 9.54 -21.91
CA TYR A 428 -4.91 10.45 -22.73
C TYR A 428 -6.28 9.85 -23.09
N ASP A 429 -6.36 8.55 -23.30
CA ASP A 429 -7.65 7.89 -23.59
C ASP A 429 -8.56 7.88 -22.36
N GLU A 430 -7.99 7.69 -21.17
CA GLU A 430 -8.69 7.83 -19.89
C GLU A 430 -9.14 9.27 -19.66
N PHE A 431 -8.25 10.25 -19.96
CA PHE A 431 -8.59 11.67 -19.92
C PHE A 431 -9.80 11.97 -20.79
N LYS A 432 -9.82 11.48 -22.03
CA LYS A 432 -10.96 11.68 -22.95
C LYS A 432 -12.24 11.09 -22.41
N ALA A 433 -12.20 9.85 -21.95
CA ALA A 433 -13.37 9.16 -21.41
C ALA A 433 -13.97 9.89 -20.20
N GLN A 434 -13.15 10.33 -19.25
CA GLN A 434 -13.60 11.12 -18.12
C GLN A 434 -14.11 12.50 -18.51
N MET A 435 -13.47 13.17 -19.48
CA MET A 435 -13.93 14.47 -19.98
C MET A 435 -15.27 14.38 -20.71
N GLU A 436 -15.51 13.31 -21.47
CA GLU A 436 -16.79 13.06 -22.15
C GLU A 436 -17.92 12.72 -21.16
N GLU A 437 -17.57 12.10 -20.01
CA GLU A 437 -18.52 11.83 -18.93
C GLU A 437 -18.88 13.10 -18.14
N LEU A 438 -17.89 13.97 -17.90
CA LEU A 438 -18.06 15.17 -17.06
C LEU A 438 -18.61 16.37 -17.83
N PHE A 439 -18.30 16.49 -19.12
CA PHE A 439 -18.60 17.67 -19.93
C PHE A 439 -19.12 17.32 -21.32
N THR A 440 -19.75 18.32 -21.94
CA THR A 440 -20.04 18.27 -23.39
C THR A 440 -18.77 18.53 -24.16
N CYS A 441 -18.02 17.48 -24.50
CA CYS A 441 -16.81 17.57 -25.29
C CYS A 441 -17.07 17.26 -26.76
N LYS A 442 -16.42 18.01 -27.66
CA LYS A 442 -16.43 17.78 -29.11
C LYS A 442 -15.01 17.85 -29.64
N TYR A 443 -14.71 17.02 -30.63
CA TYR A 443 -13.42 17.10 -31.35
C TYR A 443 -13.63 17.76 -32.69
N VAL A 444 -13.08 18.95 -32.84
CA VAL A 444 -13.30 19.80 -34.04
C VAL A 444 -11.98 20.35 -34.55
N LYS A 445 -11.93 20.61 -35.85
CA LYS A 445 -10.85 21.41 -36.45
C LYS A 445 -11.16 22.88 -36.24
N LYS A 446 -10.34 23.57 -35.46
CA LYS A 446 -10.50 24.99 -35.16
C LYS A 446 -9.29 25.78 -35.62
N ASP A 447 -9.54 26.96 -36.18
CA ASP A 447 -8.50 27.95 -36.40
C ASP A 447 -8.16 28.64 -35.08
N MET A 448 -6.92 28.53 -34.65
CA MET A 448 -6.47 29.04 -33.36
C MET A 448 -6.17 30.55 -33.39
N LEU A 449 -5.94 31.13 -34.57
CA LEU A 449 -5.44 32.52 -34.74
C LEU A 449 -6.50 33.58 -35.06
N SER A 450 -7.79 33.28 -35.08
CA SER A 450 -8.85 34.27 -35.34
C SER A 450 -9.45 34.34 -36.76
N ARG A 451 -10.62 34.99 -36.84
CA ARG A 451 -11.50 35.04 -37.99
C ARG A 451 -11.02 35.90 -39.22
N THR A 452 -9.87 36.55 -39.17
CA THR A 452 -9.48 37.50 -40.22
C THR A 452 -8.07 37.27 -40.76
N ASN A 453 -8.01 36.93 -42.02
CA ASN A 453 -6.90 37.14 -43.03
C ASN A 453 -5.43 36.81 -42.70
N GLY A 454 -5.13 35.84 -41.79
CA GLY A 454 -3.78 35.25 -41.68
C GLY A 454 -3.78 33.81 -42.18
N PRO A 455 -2.63 33.16 -42.37
CA PRO A 455 -2.59 31.75 -42.69
C PRO A 455 -3.29 30.98 -41.55
N ALA A 456 -4.35 30.25 -41.90
CA ALA A 456 -5.20 29.54 -40.99
C ALA A 456 -4.38 28.43 -40.27
N MET A 457 -4.21 28.56 -38.97
CA MET A 457 -3.63 27.49 -38.11
C MET A 457 -4.76 26.58 -37.68
N ARG A 458 -5.29 25.77 -38.59
CA ARG A 458 -6.33 24.78 -38.26
C ARG A 458 -5.72 23.51 -37.68
N VAL A 459 -6.01 23.24 -36.42
CA VAL A 459 -5.56 22.08 -35.71
C VAL A 459 -6.76 21.30 -35.17
N ASN A 460 -6.57 20.01 -34.90
CA ASN A 460 -7.55 19.23 -34.17
C ASN A 460 -7.56 19.71 -32.71
N THR A 461 -8.73 20.07 -32.23
CA THR A 461 -8.92 20.60 -30.88
C THR A 461 -9.97 19.81 -30.13
N MET A 462 -9.77 19.69 -28.82
CA MET A 462 -10.84 19.39 -27.89
C MET A 462 -11.60 20.69 -27.62
N HIS A 463 -12.89 20.70 -27.88
CA HIS A 463 -13.81 21.79 -27.60
C HIS A 463 -14.61 21.46 -26.35
N ILE A 464 -14.58 22.33 -25.36
CA ILE A 464 -15.25 22.17 -24.08
C ILE A 464 -16.02 23.46 -23.78
N THR A 465 -17.26 23.34 -23.33
CA THR A 465 -18.13 24.46 -22.98
C THR A 465 -18.37 24.53 -21.48
N PHE A 466 -18.10 25.70 -20.89
CA PHE A 466 -18.33 25.96 -19.45
C PHE A 466 -19.24 27.18 -19.28
N ARG A 467 -20.01 27.22 -18.18
CA ARG A 467 -20.68 28.46 -17.73
C ARG A 467 -19.64 29.43 -17.17
N ASP A 468 -19.85 30.75 -17.38
CA ASP A 468 -18.93 31.77 -16.87
C ASP A 468 -18.72 31.70 -15.36
N GLU A 469 -19.77 31.31 -14.59
CA GLU A 469 -19.77 31.21 -13.14
C GLU A 469 -18.83 30.13 -12.58
N VAL A 470 -18.49 29.14 -13.41
CA VAL A 470 -17.63 28.00 -13.05
C VAL A 470 -16.14 28.32 -13.24
N PHE A 471 -15.83 29.44 -13.92
CA PHE A 471 -14.48 29.82 -14.25
C PHE A 471 -14.04 31.06 -13.47
N ASP A 472 -13.13 30.88 -12.55
CA ASP A 472 -12.55 31.94 -11.74
C ASP A 472 -11.12 32.27 -12.22
N GLY A 473 -10.98 32.95 -13.33
CA GLY A 473 -9.70 33.49 -13.83
C GLY A 473 -8.59 32.49 -14.19
N ASN A 474 -8.40 31.39 -13.44
CA ASN A 474 -7.37 30.38 -13.67
C ASN A 474 -7.80 28.95 -13.33
N ASN A 475 -8.93 28.75 -12.66
CA ASN A 475 -9.42 27.44 -12.24
C ASN A 475 -10.88 27.23 -12.67
N ILE A 476 -11.24 25.97 -12.90
CA ILE A 476 -12.60 25.52 -13.16
C ILE A 476 -13.12 24.85 -11.89
N SER A 477 -14.18 25.42 -11.29
CA SER A 477 -14.83 24.86 -10.11
C SER A 477 -16.04 24.03 -10.54
N LEU A 478 -15.93 22.71 -10.51
CA LEU A 478 -16.94 21.78 -11.03
C LEU A 478 -18.01 21.34 -10.02
N GLY A 479 -17.90 21.74 -8.76
CA GLY A 479 -18.91 21.40 -7.74
C GLY A 479 -20.35 21.80 -8.11
N GLU A 480 -20.52 22.78 -8.98
CA GLU A 480 -21.81 23.37 -9.36
C GLU A 480 -22.25 23.10 -10.82
N ALA A 481 -21.38 22.51 -11.65
CA ALA A 481 -21.65 22.29 -13.08
C ALA A 481 -22.63 21.12 -13.38
N LYS A 482 -23.01 20.33 -12.38
CA LYS A 482 -23.93 19.16 -12.54
C LYS A 482 -25.41 19.51 -12.46
N ALA A 483 -25.79 20.76 -12.34
CA ALA A 483 -27.19 21.17 -12.28
C ALA A 483 -27.62 21.92 -13.56
N GLY A 484 -27.80 21.17 -14.66
CA GLY A 484 -28.37 21.75 -15.89
C GLY A 484 -28.52 20.73 -16.99
#